data_0792e8daa9e44783fbff908c791dac65
#
_entry.id   0792e8daa9e44783fbff908c791dac65
#
_cell.length_a   1.000
_cell.length_b   1.000
_cell.length_c   1.000
_cell.angle_alpha   90.00
_cell.angle_beta   90.00
_cell.angle_gamma   90.00
#
_symmetry.space_group_name_H-M   'P 1'
#
loop_
_entity.id
_entity.type
_entity.pdbx_description
1 polymer ?
#
loop_
_entity_poly.entity_id
_entity_poly.type
_entity_poly.pdbx_seq_one_letter_code
_entity_poly.pdbx_strand_id
1 'polypeptide(L)'
;MFFEPSTRTRLSFETAMFRLGGNVTTVADPMTSSAKKGETFEDTISTISNYVDIIAMRHPDSDAALRAKKVAKVSYINGGSGTWEHPTQTMLDLHCISYAKGKIDGLTIGLVGDLKNGRTVHSLLKALRQYNVKVYCIAPDALKMKEEVLEAVRGKVEVIQVSDLAENM
;
A
#
# COMPACT_ATOMS: atom_id res chain seq x y z
N MET A 1 -4.04 -11.53 -8.44
CA MET A 1 -2.72 -12.04 -8.81
C MET A 1 -1.74 -11.77 -7.66
N PHE A 2 -1.07 -12.79 -7.13
CA PHE A 2 -0.17 -12.64 -5.99
C PHE A 2 1.16 -13.32 -6.30
N PHE A 3 2.15 -12.51 -6.67
CA PHE A 3 3.49 -12.96 -7.06
C PHE A 3 4.49 -13.00 -5.91
N GLU A 4 4.04 -12.66 -4.69
CA GLU A 4 4.79 -12.91 -3.45
C GLU A 4 3.87 -13.54 -2.39
N PRO A 5 4.40 -14.33 -1.45
CA PRO A 5 3.60 -14.96 -0.40
C PRO A 5 2.82 -13.91 0.42
N SER A 6 1.50 -14.01 0.44
CA SER A 6 0.64 -13.06 1.14
C SER A 6 -0.73 -13.66 1.44
N THR A 7 -0.82 -14.46 2.49
CA THR A 7 -2.07 -15.12 2.88
C THR A 7 -3.16 -14.09 3.24
N ARG A 8 -2.85 -13.16 4.14
CA ARG A 8 -3.82 -12.18 4.63
C ARG A 8 -4.34 -11.27 3.52
N THR A 9 -3.45 -10.68 2.73
CA THR A 9 -3.84 -9.74 1.66
C THR A 9 -4.67 -10.46 0.60
N ARG A 10 -4.25 -11.66 0.17
CA ARG A 10 -5.00 -12.45 -0.81
C ARG A 10 -6.42 -12.75 -0.32
N LEU A 11 -6.55 -13.34 0.87
CA LEU A 11 -7.84 -13.70 1.43
C LEU A 11 -8.73 -12.46 1.66
N SER A 12 -8.16 -11.31 2.01
CA SER A 12 -8.94 -10.08 2.18
C SER A 12 -9.56 -9.60 0.86
N PHE A 13 -8.82 -9.63 -0.25
CA PHE A 13 -9.36 -9.28 -1.57
C PHE A 13 -10.40 -10.29 -2.06
N GLU A 14 -10.11 -11.59 -1.92
CA GLU A 14 -11.05 -12.66 -2.31
C GLU A 14 -12.36 -12.55 -1.52
N THR A 15 -12.26 -12.43 -0.20
CA THR A 15 -13.44 -12.31 0.68
C THR A 15 -14.22 -11.02 0.41
N ALA A 16 -13.53 -9.90 0.18
CA ALA A 16 -14.19 -8.64 -0.14
C ALA A 16 -15.02 -8.76 -1.42
N MET A 17 -14.46 -9.36 -2.47
CA MET A 17 -15.16 -9.56 -3.74
C MET A 17 -16.38 -10.48 -3.58
N PHE A 18 -16.25 -11.60 -2.87
CA PHE A 18 -17.40 -12.49 -2.60
C PHE A 18 -18.50 -11.79 -1.80
N ARG A 19 -18.15 -10.99 -0.79
CA ARG A 19 -19.13 -10.22 0.00
C ARG A 19 -19.84 -9.15 -0.80
N LEU A 20 -19.23 -8.66 -1.88
CA LEU A 20 -19.85 -7.72 -2.83
C LEU A 20 -20.67 -8.43 -3.93
N GLY A 21 -20.77 -9.75 -3.89
CA GLY A 21 -21.53 -10.54 -4.89
C GLY A 21 -20.75 -10.83 -6.17
N GLY A 22 -19.44 -10.56 -6.20
CA GLY A 22 -18.58 -10.85 -7.34
C GLY A 22 -17.97 -12.26 -7.29
N ASN A 23 -17.23 -12.61 -8.34
CA ASN A 23 -16.49 -13.85 -8.46
C ASN A 23 -14.98 -13.56 -8.46
N VAL A 24 -14.19 -14.56 -8.08
CA VAL A 24 -12.73 -14.42 -8.02
C VAL A 24 -12.06 -15.56 -8.76
N THR A 25 -11.08 -15.21 -9.61
CA THR A 25 -10.11 -16.13 -10.18
C THR A 25 -8.73 -15.72 -9.68
N THR A 26 -7.98 -16.64 -9.06
CA THR A 26 -6.69 -16.32 -8.42
C THR A 26 -5.53 -16.98 -9.13
N VAL A 27 -4.50 -16.19 -9.44
CA VAL A 27 -3.16 -16.65 -9.80
C VAL A 27 -2.25 -16.36 -8.61
N ALA A 28 -1.88 -17.42 -7.88
CA ALA A 28 -1.14 -17.31 -6.61
C ALA A 28 0.33 -17.73 -6.71
N ASP A 29 0.73 -18.34 -7.83
CA ASP A 29 2.10 -18.80 -8.05
C ASP A 29 2.53 -18.50 -9.48
N PRO A 30 3.51 -17.61 -9.67
CA PRO A 30 4.09 -17.32 -10.99
C PRO A 30 4.70 -18.55 -11.66
N MET A 31 5.20 -19.50 -10.86
CA MET A 31 5.85 -20.72 -11.37
C MET A 31 4.88 -21.70 -12.03
N THR A 32 3.59 -21.55 -11.77
CA THR A 32 2.52 -22.35 -12.41
C THR A 32 1.87 -21.64 -13.59
N SER A 33 2.28 -20.41 -13.87
CA SER A 33 1.75 -19.57 -14.96
C SER A 33 2.58 -19.71 -16.25
N SER A 34 2.07 -19.13 -17.33
CA SER A 34 2.78 -19.05 -18.63
C SER A 34 4.07 -18.25 -18.59
N ALA A 35 4.32 -17.46 -17.54
CA ALA A 35 5.58 -16.79 -17.30
C ALA A 35 6.78 -17.76 -17.33
N LYS A 36 6.60 -18.98 -16.84
CA LYS A 36 7.61 -20.05 -16.91
C LYS A 36 7.97 -20.44 -18.36
N LYS A 37 7.10 -20.15 -19.32
CA LYS A 37 7.29 -20.43 -20.75
C LYS A 37 7.83 -19.24 -21.53
N GLY A 38 8.21 -18.14 -20.84
CA GLY A 38 8.74 -16.92 -21.47
C GLY A 38 7.71 -15.87 -21.80
N GLU A 39 6.45 -15.97 -21.31
CA GLU A 39 5.47 -14.91 -21.42
C GLU A 39 5.93 -13.69 -20.59
N THR A 40 5.85 -12.50 -21.17
CA THR A 40 6.24 -11.28 -20.46
C THR A 40 5.18 -10.92 -19.41
N PHE A 41 5.59 -10.14 -18.42
CA PHE A 41 4.67 -9.62 -17.40
C PHE A 41 3.54 -8.79 -18.04
N GLU A 42 3.89 -7.96 -19.00
CA GLU A 42 2.96 -7.09 -19.72
C GLU A 42 1.93 -7.90 -20.53
N ASP A 43 2.37 -8.96 -21.21
CA ASP A 43 1.47 -9.86 -21.96
C ASP A 43 0.53 -10.60 -21.02
N THR A 44 1.03 -11.06 -19.87
CA THR A 44 0.21 -11.70 -18.82
C THR A 44 -0.90 -10.75 -18.35
N ILE A 45 -0.59 -9.49 -18.03
CA ILE A 45 -1.58 -8.49 -17.60
C ILE A 45 -2.60 -8.20 -18.70
N SER A 46 -2.12 -7.99 -19.93
CA SER A 46 -2.99 -7.73 -21.09
C SER A 46 -3.96 -8.89 -21.35
N THR A 47 -3.45 -10.12 -21.28
CA THR A 47 -4.25 -11.35 -21.46
C THR A 47 -5.32 -11.50 -20.39
N ILE A 48 -4.93 -11.38 -19.11
CA ILE A 48 -5.86 -11.50 -17.97
C ILE A 48 -6.94 -10.42 -18.02
N SER A 49 -6.61 -9.22 -18.50
CA SER A 49 -7.58 -8.13 -18.68
C SER A 49 -8.77 -8.51 -19.58
N ASN A 50 -8.68 -9.57 -20.39
CA ASN A 50 -9.81 -10.03 -21.21
C ASN A 50 -10.74 -11.01 -20.48
N TYR A 51 -10.35 -11.46 -19.27
CA TYR A 51 -11.13 -12.45 -18.50
C TYR A 51 -11.81 -11.86 -17.26
N VAL A 52 -11.43 -10.64 -16.84
CA VAL A 52 -11.86 -10.03 -15.58
C VAL A 52 -12.24 -8.57 -15.76
N ASP A 53 -13.04 -8.04 -14.84
CA ASP A 53 -13.46 -6.63 -14.80
C ASP A 53 -12.50 -5.78 -13.96
N ILE A 54 -11.73 -6.41 -13.06
CA ILE A 54 -10.77 -5.74 -12.17
C ILE A 54 -9.61 -6.67 -11.84
N ILE A 55 -8.42 -6.12 -11.75
CA ILE A 55 -7.21 -6.84 -11.34
C ILE A 55 -6.70 -6.27 -10.01
N ALA A 56 -6.63 -7.11 -8.97
CA ALA A 56 -5.86 -6.81 -7.76
C ALA A 56 -4.56 -7.60 -7.79
N MET A 57 -3.41 -6.91 -7.67
CA MET A 57 -2.11 -7.56 -7.77
C MET A 57 -1.15 -7.14 -6.66
N ARG A 58 -0.37 -8.10 -6.19
CA ARG A 58 0.80 -7.90 -5.35
C ARG A 58 2.03 -8.50 -6.01
N HIS A 59 3.11 -7.72 -6.11
CA HIS A 59 4.32 -8.10 -6.83
C HIS A 59 5.58 -7.68 -6.06
N PRO A 60 6.67 -8.49 -6.11
CA PRO A 60 7.94 -8.14 -5.46
C PRO A 60 8.64 -6.93 -6.10
N ASP A 61 8.46 -6.69 -7.40
CA ASP A 61 9.08 -5.57 -8.07
C ASP A 61 8.36 -4.26 -7.76
N SER A 62 9.12 -3.24 -7.44
CA SER A 62 8.59 -1.92 -7.04
C SER A 62 7.90 -1.18 -8.19
N ASP A 63 8.28 -1.43 -9.45
CA ASP A 63 7.72 -0.79 -10.65
C ASP A 63 6.55 -1.58 -11.27
N ALA A 64 6.29 -2.80 -10.80
CA ALA A 64 5.28 -3.68 -11.38
C ALA A 64 3.90 -3.03 -11.49
N ALA A 65 3.48 -2.26 -10.48
CA ALA A 65 2.20 -1.55 -10.51
C ALA A 65 2.13 -0.51 -11.63
N LEU A 66 3.22 0.22 -11.87
CA LEU A 66 3.30 1.22 -12.93
C LEU A 66 3.33 0.57 -14.32
N ARG A 67 4.02 -0.55 -14.45
CA ARG A 67 4.06 -1.35 -15.68
C ARG A 67 2.68 -1.95 -15.98
N ALA A 68 2.05 -2.56 -15.00
CA ALA A 68 0.69 -3.11 -15.14
C ALA A 68 -0.32 -2.03 -15.57
N LYS A 69 -0.28 -0.85 -14.94
CA LYS A 69 -1.17 0.27 -15.29
C LYS A 69 -1.09 0.68 -16.77
N LYS A 70 0.08 0.52 -17.41
CA LYS A 70 0.26 0.90 -18.82
C LYS A 70 -0.44 -0.06 -19.79
N VAL A 71 -0.62 -1.32 -19.42
CA VAL A 71 -1.11 -2.38 -20.31
C VAL A 71 -2.46 -2.99 -19.88
N ALA A 72 -2.87 -2.77 -18.63
CA ALA A 72 -4.16 -3.22 -18.14
C ALA A 72 -5.30 -2.51 -18.88
N LYS A 73 -6.25 -3.29 -19.40
CA LYS A 73 -7.47 -2.80 -20.08
C LYS A 73 -8.64 -2.61 -19.11
N VAL A 74 -8.47 -3.02 -17.86
CA VAL A 74 -9.46 -2.97 -16.80
C VAL A 74 -8.90 -2.24 -15.59
N SER A 75 -9.77 -1.94 -14.60
CA SER A 75 -9.34 -1.32 -13.35
C SER A 75 -8.28 -2.17 -12.65
N TYR A 76 -7.23 -1.51 -12.14
CA TYR A 76 -6.11 -2.17 -11.49
C TYR A 76 -5.93 -1.65 -10.05
N ILE A 77 -5.81 -2.57 -9.10
CA ILE A 77 -5.54 -2.27 -7.68
C ILE A 77 -4.15 -2.77 -7.31
N ASN A 78 -3.31 -1.87 -6.84
CA ASN A 78 -2.01 -2.20 -6.26
C ASN A 78 -2.17 -2.73 -4.83
N GLY A 79 -2.06 -4.03 -4.63
CA GLY A 79 -2.06 -4.72 -3.34
C GLY A 79 -0.70 -4.73 -2.62
N GLY A 80 0.28 -4.01 -3.15
CA GLY A 80 1.65 -3.89 -2.67
C GLY A 80 2.68 -4.17 -3.76
N SER A 81 3.67 -3.28 -3.93
CA SER A 81 4.74 -3.38 -4.92
C SER A 81 6.09 -3.26 -4.25
N GLY A 82 6.79 -4.36 -4.09
CA GLY A 82 8.13 -4.43 -3.50
C GLY A 82 8.23 -3.66 -2.18
N THR A 83 9.25 -2.83 -2.08
CA THR A 83 9.47 -1.91 -0.93
C THR A 83 8.88 -0.51 -1.14
N TRP A 84 8.24 -0.24 -2.30
CA TRP A 84 7.85 1.11 -2.69
C TRP A 84 6.57 1.59 -2.00
N GLU A 85 5.43 0.92 -2.22
CA GLU A 85 4.13 1.37 -1.68
C GLU A 85 3.22 0.21 -1.28
N HIS A 86 2.30 0.52 -0.36
CA HIS A 86 1.19 -0.36 0.03
C HIS A 86 -0.11 0.44 0.14
N PRO A 87 -0.69 0.91 -0.98
CA PRO A 87 -1.82 1.83 -0.96
C PRO A 87 -3.06 1.28 -0.25
N THR A 88 -3.34 -0.01 -0.40
CA THR A 88 -4.51 -0.63 0.25
C THR A 88 -4.36 -0.75 1.76
N GLN A 89 -3.13 -0.89 2.29
CA GLN A 89 -2.90 -0.79 3.74
C GLN A 89 -3.20 0.63 4.24
N THR A 90 -2.80 1.64 3.50
CA THR A 90 -3.12 3.03 3.83
C THR A 90 -4.63 3.28 3.90
N MET A 91 -5.42 2.71 2.98
CA MET A 91 -6.88 2.80 3.03
C MET A 91 -7.46 2.12 4.27
N LEU A 92 -6.90 0.97 4.67
CA LEU A 92 -7.29 0.29 5.91
C LEU A 92 -6.98 1.15 7.14
N ASP A 93 -5.78 1.74 7.20
CA ASP A 93 -5.36 2.59 8.32
C ASP A 93 -6.25 3.83 8.44
N LEU A 94 -6.52 4.54 7.32
CA LEU A 94 -7.43 5.69 7.30
C LEU A 94 -8.86 5.30 7.71
N HIS A 95 -9.35 4.14 7.24
CA HIS A 95 -10.66 3.63 7.64
C HIS A 95 -10.72 3.34 9.13
N CYS A 96 -9.71 2.65 9.69
CA CYS A 96 -9.63 2.35 11.11
C CYS A 96 -9.57 3.62 11.96
N ILE A 97 -8.77 4.61 11.57
CA ILE A 97 -8.69 5.90 12.26
C ILE A 97 -10.06 6.60 12.23
N SER A 98 -10.68 6.71 11.05
CA SER A 98 -11.99 7.33 10.89
C SER A 98 -13.08 6.62 11.68
N TYR A 99 -13.09 5.28 11.65
CA TYR A 99 -14.05 4.46 12.40
C TYR A 99 -13.88 4.64 13.92
N ALA A 100 -12.64 4.63 14.41
CA ALA A 100 -12.37 4.70 15.86
C ALA A 100 -12.54 6.13 16.43
N LYS A 101 -12.28 7.17 15.64
CA LYS A 101 -12.27 8.56 16.07
C LYS A 101 -13.41 9.40 15.51
N GLY A 102 -14.22 8.87 14.60
CA GLY A 102 -15.30 9.56 13.91
C GLY A 102 -14.86 10.54 12.81
N LYS A 103 -13.59 10.95 12.83
CA LYS A 103 -12.98 11.87 11.83
C LYS A 103 -11.45 11.65 11.81
N ILE A 104 -10.80 12.20 10.80
CA ILE A 104 -9.33 12.23 10.69
C ILE A 104 -8.81 13.65 10.97
N ASP A 105 -9.50 14.68 10.46
CA ASP A 105 -9.10 16.07 10.66
C ASP A 105 -9.02 16.47 12.13
N GLY A 106 -7.98 17.21 12.46
CA GLY A 106 -7.72 17.71 13.81
C GLY A 106 -7.06 16.69 14.74
N LEU A 107 -6.72 15.50 14.24
CA LEU A 107 -6.04 14.49 15.05
C LEU A 107 -4.53 14.74 15.15
N THR A 108 -3.98 14.32 16.29
CA THR A 108 -2.55 14.10 16.47
C THR A 108 -2.28 12.61 16.35
N ILE A 109 -1.39 12.22 15.43
CA ILE A 109 -1.10 10.82 15.08
C ILE A 109 0.36 10.52 15.38
N GLY A 110 0.64 9.44 16.13
CA GLY A 110 1.98 8.93 16.36
C GLY A 110 2.32 7.78 15.42
N LEU A 111 3.40 7.90 14.64
CA LEU A 111 4.00 6.82 13.88
C LEU A 111 5.26 6.36 14.62
N VAL A 112 5.26 5.12 15.10
CA VAL A 112 6.30 4.61 16.02
C VAL A 112 6.98 3.37 15.45
N GLY A 113 8.30 3.32 15.49
CA GLY A 113 9.10 2.14 15.15
C GLY A 113 10.06 2.33 13.99
N ASP A 114 10.17 1.35 13.08
CA ASP A 114 11.03 1.47 11.89
C ASP A 114 10.36 2.35 10.82
N LEU A 115 10.60 3.65 10.92
CA LEU A 115 10.05 4.62 9.96
C LEU A 115 10.91 4.74 8.70
N LYS A 116 12.13 4.24 8.72
CA LYS A 116 13.05 4.27 7.58
C LYS A 116 12.66 3.26 6.50
N ASN A 117 12.29 2.03 6.90
CA ASN A 117 12.03 0.92 5.98
C ASN A 117 10.54 0.58 5.88
N GLY A 118 9.70 1.14 6.75
CA GLY A 118 8.27 0.87 6.82
C GLY A 118 7.47 1.49 5.67
N ARG A 119 7.33 0.80 4.53
CA ARG A 119 6.55 1.29 3.38
C ARG A 119 5.10 1.67 3.73
N THR A 120 4.49 1.02 4.71
CA THR A 120 3.12 1.31 5.14
C THR A 120 3.01 2.69 5.78
N VAL A 121 3.95 3.04 6.67
CA VAL A 121 3.99 4.38 7.29
C VAL A 121 4.35 5.47 6.29
N HIS A 122 5.18 5.17 5.27
CA HIS A 122 5.45 6.12 4.17
C HIS A 122 4.19 6.42 3.38
N SER A 123 3.43 5.38 3.00
CA SER A 123 2.19 5.53 2.26
C SER A 123 1.11 6.24 3.09
N LEU A 124 1.00 5.92 4.38
CA LEU A 124 0.06 6.58 5.29
C LEU A 124 0.40 8.06 5.44
N LEU A 125 1.66 8.40 5.72
CA LEU A 125 2.07 9.82 5.86
C LEU A 125 1.78 10.62 4.60
N LYS A 126 2.04 10.06 3.41
CA LYS A 126 1.68 10.70 2.14
C LYS A 126 0.18 10.90 1.97
N ALA A 127 -0.66 9.96 2.41
CA ALA A 127 -2.11 10.08 2.30
C ALA A 127 -2.68 11.11 3.28
N LEU A 128 -2.08 11.26 4.45
CA LEU A 128 -2.48 12.25 5.46
C LEU A 128 -2.35 13.70 4.99
N ARG A 129 -1.68 13.97 3.87
CA ARG A 129 -1.65 15.30 3.22
C ARG A 129 -3.02 15.86 2.87
N GLN A 130 -4.03 15.01 2.78
CA GLN A 130 -5.40 15.41 2.46
C GLN A 130 -6.21 15.86 3.68
N TYR A 131 -5.61 15.76 4.87
CA TYR A 131 -6.25 16.03 6.14
C TYR A 131 -5.46 17.09 6.93
N ASN A 132 -6.16 17.83 7.78
CA ASN A 132 -5.53 18.74 8.74
C ASN A 132 -5.13 17.93 10.00
N VAL A 133 -3.93 17.40 10.00
CA VAL A 133 -3.40 16.55 11.09
C VAL A 133 -1.99 16.96 11.48
N LYS A 134 -1.64 16.64 12.72
CA LYS A 134 -0.28 16.72 13.26
C LYS A 134 0.28 15.30 13.41
N VAL A 135 1.50 15.06 12.96
CA VAL A 135 2.12 13.72 12.98
C VAL A 135 3.43 13.75 13.75
N TYR A 136 3.54 12.91 14.76
CA TYR A 136 4.80 12.60 15.45
C TYR A 136 5.43 11.37 14.83
N CYS A 137 6.62 11.52 14.27
CA CYS A 137 7.44 10.41 13.78
C CYS A 137 8.45 10.03 14.88
N ILE A 138 8.21 8.91 15.55
CA ILE A 138 8.93 8.50 16.75
C ILE A 138 9.79 7.28 16.43
N ALA A 139 11.08 7.47 16.33
CA ALA A 139 12.04 6.40 16.00
C ALA A 139 13.46 6.76 16.45
N PRO A 140 14.27 5.75 16.83
CA PRO A 140 15.71 5.96 17.01
C PRO A 140 16.35 6.58 15.77
N ASP A 141 17.46 7.31 15.93
CA ASP A 141 18.10 8.05 14.83
C ASP A 141 18.39 7.20 13.59
N ALA A 142 18.78 5.94 13.78
CA ALA A 142 19.08 5.01 12.70
C ALA A 142 17.82 4.61 11.86
N LEU A 143 16.63 4.77 12.42
CA LEU A 143 15.33 4.33 11.86
C LEU A 143 14.36 5.48 11.60
N LYS A 144 14.83 6.73 11.64
CA LYS A 144 14.02 7.93 11.35
C LYS A 144 13.42 7.90 9.95
N MET A 145 12.32 8.61 9.79
CA MET A 145 11.65 8.78 8.49
C MET A 145 12.62 9.35 7.46
N LYS A 146 12.58 8.82 6.24
CA LYS A 146 13.41 9.27 5.13
C LYS A 146 13.06 10.69 4.71
N GLU A 147 14.10 11.49 4.40
CA GLU A 147 13.92 12.88 3.98
C GLU A 147 13.02 13.01 2.73
N GLU A 148 13.15 12.10 1.76
CA GLU A 148 12.29 12.08 0.56
C GLU A 148 10.79 11.96 0.87
N VAL A 149 10.44 11.27 1.98
CA VAL A 149 9.05 11.12 2.41
C VAL A 149 8.57 12.38 3.13
N LEU A 150 9.43 13.00 3.93
CA LEU A 150 9.15 14.26 4.62
C LEU A 150 8.97 15.40 3.61
N GLU A 151 9.82 15.49 2.60
CA GLU A 151 9.69 16.46 1.51
C GLU A 151 8.36 16.32 0.77
N ALA A 152 7.93 15.07 0.52
CA ALA A 152 6.66 14.81 -0.16
C ALA A 152 5.43 15.33 0.60
N VAL A 153 5.54 15.59 1.91
CA VAL A 153 4.45 16.08 2.76
C VAL A 153 4.67 17.51 3.28
N ARG A 154 5.83 18.11 2.98
CA ARG A 154 6.20 19.45 3.45
C ARG A 154 5.15 20.49 3.11
N GLY A 155 4.78 21.31 4.10
CA GLY A 155 3.75 22.34 3.97
C GLY A 155 2.31 21.83 3.84
N LYS A 156 2.09 20.52 3.96
CA LYS A 156 0.76 19.88 3.94
C LYS A 156 0.41 19.20 5.24
N VAL A 157 1.40 18.63 5.92
CA VAL A 157 1.25 17.98 7.23
C VAL A 157 2.28 18.58 8.18
N GLU A 158 1.87 18.90 9.40
CA GLU A 158 2.82 19.25 10.47
C GLU A 158 3.47 17.95 10.96
N VAL A 159 4.77 17.76 10.66
CA VAL A 159 5.51 16.55 11.07
C VAL A 159 6.60 16.93 12.07
N ILE A 160 6.63 16.24 13.21
CA ILE A 160 7.64 16.38 14.26
C ILE A 160 8.37 15.05 14.39
N GLN A 161 9.68 15.05 14.21
CA GLN A 161 10.52 13.88 14.45
C GLN A 161 11.08 13.90 15.87
N VAL A 162 10.91 12.79 16.60
CA VAL A 162 11.42 12.61 17.96
C VAL A 162 12.12 11.27 18.08
N SER A 163 13.14 11.20 18.95
CA SER A 163 13.92 9.98 19.15
C SER A 163 13.37 9.09 20.28
N ASP A 164 12.62 9.68 21.21
CA ASP A 164 12.03 8.97 22.35
C ASP A 164 10.56 9.43 22.58
N LEU A 165 9.73 8.47 22.98
CA LEU A 165 8.35 8.71 23.42
C LEU A 165 8.27 9.56 24.69
N ALA A 166 9.21 9.38 25.61
CA ALA A 166 9.19 10.03 26.93
C ALA A 166 9.50 11.53 26.89
N GLU A 167 10.16 12.01 25.84
CA GLU A 167 10.55 13.43 25.73
C GLU A 167 9.38 14.35 25.33
N ASN A 168 8.22 13.81 24.93
CA ASN A 168 7.11 14.58 24.35
C ASN A 168 5.72 14.16 24.86
N MET A 169 5.65 13.38 25.91
CA MET A 169 4.45 13.11 26.70
C MET A 169 4.49 13.92 28.01
#